data_b87c73d9cc2f3391440064ab8f6e6270
#
_entry.id   b87c73d9cc2f3391440064ab8f6e6270
#
_cell.length_a   1.000
_cell.length_b   1.000
_cell.length_c   1.000
_cell.angle_alpha   90.00
_cell.angle_beta   90.00
_cell.angle_gamma   90.00
#
_symmetry.space_group_name_H-M   'P 1'
#
loop_
_entity.id
_entity.type
_entity.pdbx_description
1 polymer ?
#
loop_
_entity_poly.entity_id
_entity_poly.type
_entity_poly.pdbx_seq_one_letter_code
_entity_poly.pdbx_strand_id
1 'polypeptide(L)'
;LSSSSAASDVYKRQGFTIDIGKKKGTNNIPLKLMNIKWPQDWKIILLFDLKGENIFGENEINKFEEVNKRYKSKFNYNYSTLFLKILPGIMEKDFKSFAEGIQLIQSNMSEIFYKNSKKFSSKNISYIFDYLRNKKITGFGQSSWGPTGFIFCENSKKRNQLLNLIEKYINLKKLNGVNLVKVNGRNKGKFLTKDNL
;
A
#
# COMPACT_ATOMS: atom_id res chain seq x y z
N LEU A 1 22.38 10.93 12.66
CA LEU A 1 20.97 10.71 12.31
C LEU A 1 20.81 10.66 10.81
N SER A 2 20.87 9.46 10.23
CA SER A 2 20.42 9.29 8.87
C SER A 2 18.91 9.58 8.85
N SER A 3 18.54 10.79 8.47
CA SER A 3 17.15 11.12 8.21
C SER A 3 16.68 10.22 7.07
N SER A 4 15.93 9.17 7.40
CA SER A 4 15.32 8.36 6.36
C SER A 4 14.44 9.30 5.54
N SER A 5 14.67 9.37 4.24
CA SER A 5 13.90 10.20 3.31
C SER A 5 12.38 9.94 3.44
N ALA A 6 12.00 8.74 3.88
CA ALA A 6 10.64 8.36 4.17
C ALA A 6 10.01 9.14 5.35
N ALA A 7 10.75 9.44 6.42
CA ALA A 7 10.20 10.16 7.56
C ALA A 7 9.87 11.62 7.22
N SER A 8 10.71 12.33 6.46
CA SER A 8 10.43 13.70 6.05
C SER A 8 9.26 13.78 5.05
N ASP A 9 9.02 12.74 4.27
CA ASP A 9 7.93 12.65 3.31
C ASP A 9 6.56 12.57 3.99
N VAL A 10 6.46 11.76 5.04
CA VAL A 10 5.21 11.60 5.83
C VAL A 10 4.75 12.92 6.45
N TYR A 11 5.66 13.84 6.76
CA TYR A 11 5.31 15.14 7.34
C TYR A 11 4.77 16.16 6.33
N LYS A 12 5.13 16.03 5.06
CA LYS A 12 4.80 17.01 4.01
C LYS A 12 3.74 16.55 3.02
N ARG A 13 3.47 15.24 2.98
CA ARG A 13 2.58 14.63 1.98
C ARG A 13 1.38 14.00 2.67
N GLN A 14 0.22 14.58 2.45
CA GLN A 14 -1.03 14.13 3.04
C GLN A 14 -2.09 14.02 1.98
N GLY A 15 -3.11 13.20 2.26
CA GLY A 15 -4.05 12.79 1.25
C GLY A 15 -3.47 11.67 0.39
N PHE A 16 -3.94 11.55 -0.82
CA PHE A 16 -3.40 10.68 -1.85
C PHE A 16 -2.36 11.45 -2.66
N THR A 17 -1.12 11.04 -2.58
CA THR A 17 0.00 11.76 -3.21
C THR A 17 0.68 10.87 -4.24
N ILE A 18 0.96 11.46 -5.40
CA ILE A 18 1.78 10.87 -6.45
C ILE A 18 3.05 11.69 -6.59
N ASP A 19 4.18 11.02 -6.65
CA ASP A 19 5.47 11.64 -6.95
C ASP A 19 6.10 11.03 -8.21
N ILE A 20 7.06 11.73 -8.78
CA ILE A 20 7.74 11.34 -10.03
C ILE A 20 8.97 10.46 -9.80
N GLY A 21 9.19 10.02 -8.55
CA GLY A 21 10.37 9.24 -8.20
C GLY A 21 11.65 10.08 -8.05
N LYS A 22 12.74 9.42 -7.70
CA LYS A 22 14.06 10.04 -7.52
C LYS A 22 14.93 9.87 -8.76
N LYS A 23 15.70 10.90 -9.09
CA LYS A 23 16.82 10.76 -10.02
C LYS A 23 17.92 9.95 -9.33
N LYS A 24 18.51 8.99 -10.04
CA LYS A 24 19.64 8.18 -9.54
C LYS A 24 20.78 9.09 -9.08
N GLY A 25 21.35 8.81 -7.93
CA GLY A 25 22.51 9.54 -7.38
C GLY A 25 22.14 10.87 -6.67
N THR A 26 20.87 11.16 -6.44
CA THR A 26 20.46 12.34 -5.68
C THR A 26 19.85 11.96 -4.32
N ASN A 27 20.16 12.74 -3.28
CA ASN A 27 19.53 12.64 -1.97
C ASN A 27 18.25 13.48 -1.86
N ASN A 28 17.78 14.04 -2.97
CA ASN A 28 16.60 14.90 -2.98
C ASN A 28 15.32 14.10 -2.75
N ILE A 29 14.36 14.71 -2.05
CA ILE A 29 13.01 14.18 -1.92
C ILE A 29 12.36 14.19 -3.31
N PRO A 30 11.69 13.09 -3.75
CA PRO A 30 10.99 13.07 -5.03
C PRO A 30 10.04 14.25 -5.18
N LEU A 31 9.97 14.84 -6.36
CA LEU A 31 9.05 15.94 -6.63
C LEU A 31 7.61 15.41 -6.62
N LYS A 32 6.74 16.11 -5.91
CA LYS A 32 5.32 15.82 -5.87
C LYS A 32 4.68 16.24 -7.20
N LEU A 33 4.11 15.25 -7.90
CA LEU A 33 3.36 15.47 -9.13
C LEU A 33 1.92 15.93 -8.82
N MET A 34 1.26 15.23 -7.89
CA MET A 34 -0.14 15.45 -7.58
C MET A 34 -0.43 15.18 -6.11
N ASN A 35 -1.42 15.92 -5.57
CA ASN A 35 -1.94 15.68 -4.23
C ASN A 35 -3.47 15.85 -4.26
N ILE A 36 -4.19 14.80 -3.93
CA ILE A 36 -5.65 14.77 -3.89
C ILE A 36 -6.08 14.55 -2.44
N LYS A 37 -7.11 15.28 -2.01
CA LYS A 37 -7.68 15.07 -0.67
C LYS A 37 -8.24 13.65 -0.57
N TRP A 38 -7.82 12.93 0.47
CA TRP A 38 -8.36 11.61 0.77
C TRP A 38 -9.83 11.74 1.18
N PRO A 39 -10.76 10.97 0.57
CA PRO A 39 -12.16 10.97 0.96
C PRO A 39 -12.30 10.51 2.43
N GLN A 40 -12.91 11.33 3.28
CA GLN A 40 -12.93 11.10 4.74
C GLN A 40 -13.77 9.88 5.14
N ASP A 41 -14.73 9.49 4.31
CA ASP A 41 -15.54 8.29 4.53
C ASP A 41 -14.74 7.01 4.31
N TRP A 42 -13.75 7.03 3.42
CA TRP A 42 -12.93 5.87 3.15
C TRP A 42 -12.01 5.55 4.32
N LYS A 43 -11.94 4.29 4.63
CA LYS A 43 -11.19 3.76 5.78
C LYS A 43 -10.12 2.79 5.31
N ILE A 44 -9.18 2.51 6.19
CA ILE A 44 -8.06 1.61 5.89
C ILE A 44 -7.92 0.61 7.03
N ILE A 45 -7.58 -0.63 6.68
CA ILE A 45 -7.06 -1.64 7.59
C ILE A 45 -5.60 -1.86 7.22
N LEU A 46 -4.70 -1.79 8.19
CA LEU A 46 -3.32 -2.27 8.04
C LEU A 46 -3.20 -3.66 8.64
N LEU A 47 -2.44 -4.51 7.95
CA LEU A 47 -2.12 -5.86 8.38
C LEU A 47 -0.61 -5.92 8.61
N PHE A 48 -0.20 -6.17 9.84
CA PHE A 48 1.20 -6.33 10.20
C PHE A 48 1.48 -7.81 10.45
N ASP A 49 2.44 -8.38 9.72
CA ASP A 49 2.98 -9.70 10.05
C ASP A 49 4.26 -9.51 10.87
N LEU A 50 4.16 -9.76 12.18
CA LEU A 50 5.28 -9.61 13.10
C LEU A 50 6.41 -10.64 12.86
N LYS A 51 6.15 -11.67 12.06
CA LYS A 51 7.13 -12.69 11.65
C LYS A 51 7.66 -12.47 10.24
N GLY A 52 7.17 -11.44 9.55
CA GLY A 52 7.57 -11.12 8.19
C GLY A 52 8.95 -10.46 8.16
N GLU A 53 9.73 -10.77 7.14
CA GLU A 53 11.02 -10.14 6.90
C GLU A 53 10.84 -8.75 6.30
N ASN A 54 11.55 -7.76 6.86
CA ASN A 54 11.62 -6.41 6.31
C ASN A 54 12.78 -6.32 5.31
N ILE A 55 12.51 -5.68 4.17
CA ILE A 55 13.53 -5.37 3.18
C ILE A 55 13.69 -3.85 3.14
N PHE A 56 14.88 -3.36 3.48
CA PHE A 56 15.17 -1.93 3.51
C PHE A 56 16.66 -1.66 3.17
N GLY A 57 16.99 -0.40 2.91
CA GLY A 57 18.36 0.06 2.65
C GLY A 57 18.89 -0.41 1.30
N GLU A 58 20.17 -0.83 1.26
CA GLU A 58 20.85 -1.25 0.03
C GLU A 58 20.19 -2.45 -0.65
N ASN A 59 19.63 -3.38 0.11
CA ASN A 59 18.90 -4.52 -0.43
C ASN A 59 17.66 -4.10 -1.21
N GLU A 60 16.98 -3.03 -0.79
CA GLU A 60 15.85 -2.46 -1.50
C GLU A 60 16.30 -1.85 -2.83
N ILE A 61 17.39 -1.07 -2.83
CA ILE A 61 17.95 -0.43 -4.04
C ILE A 61 18.35 -1.48 -5.07
N ASN A 62 19.09 -2.50 -4.67
CA ASN A 62 19.55 -3.57 -5.55
C ASN A 62 18.36 -4.33 -6.18
N LYS A 63 17.31 -4.60 -5.42
CA LYS A 63 16.10 -5.23 -5.93
C LYS A 63 15.37 -4.34 -6.93
N PHE A 64 15.27 -3.04 -6.69
CA PHE A 64 14.69 -2.10 -7.66
C PHE A 64 15.48 -2.06 -8.97
N GLU A 65 16.80 -2.08 -8.92
CA GLU A 65 17.62 -2.12 -10.14
C GLU A 65 17.41 -3.42 -10.95
N GLU A 66 17.32 -4.55 -10.28
CA GLU A 66 17.03 -5.84 -10.90
C GLU A 66 15.65 -5.85 -11.59
N VAL A 67 14.64 -5.33 -10.91
CA VAL A 67 13.27 -5.20 -11.42
C VAL A 67 13.21 -4.28 -12.63
N ASN A 68 13.84 -3.10 -12.55
CA ASN A 68 13.83 -2.12 -13.63
C ASN A 68 14.47 -2.66 -14.93
N LYS A 69 15.51 -3.46 -14.81
CA LYS A 69 16.16 -4.09 -15.98
C LYS A 69 15.27 -5.09 -16.69
N ARG A 70 14.40 -5.80 -15.95
CA ARG A 70 13.61 -6.94 -16.48
C ARG A 70 12.23 -6.55 -17.02
N TYR A 71 11.62 -5.50 -16.49
CA TYR A 71 10.17 -5.30 -16.66
C TYR A 71 9.76 -3.93 -17.19
N LYS A 72 10.66 -3.22 -17.89
CA LYS A 72 10.37 -1.88 -18.45
C LYS A 72 9.03 -1.79 -19.19
N SER A 73 8.69 -2.80 -19.99
CA SER A 73 7.45 -2.82 -20.79
C SER A 73 6.17 -3.02 -19.96
N LYS A 74 6.24 -3.68 -18.79
CA LYS A 74 5.06 -3.94 -17.96
C LYS A 74 4.61 -2.72 -17.14
N PHE A 75 5.45 -1.70 -16.99
CA PHE A 75 5.09 -0.48 -16.27
C PHE A 75 4.05 0.38 -17.00
N ASN A 76 3.97 0.33 -18.31
CA ASN A 76 3.02 1.13 -19.08
C ASN A 76 1.57 0.85 -18.68
N TYR A 77 1.23 -0.39 -18.37
CA TYR A 77 -0.11 -0.77 -17.91
C TYR A 77 -0.47 -0.14 -16.57
N ASN A 78 0.48 0.00 -15.67
CA ASN A 78 0.26 0.63 -14.36
C ASN A 78 -0.02 2.14 -14.51
N TYR A 79 0.63 2.82 -15.45
CA TYR A 79 0.34 4.24 -15.73
C TYR A 79 -1.07 4.44 -16.26
N SER A 80 -1.51 3.64 -17.25
CA SER A 80 -2.89 3.74 -17.75
C SER A 80 -3.92 3.43 -16.66
N THR A 81 -3.69 2.43 -15.83
CA THR A 81 -4.56 2.12 -14.69
C THR A 81 -4.62 3.27 -13.69
N LEU A 82 -3.49 3.91 -13.40
CA LEU A 82 -3.44 5.08 -12.53
C LEU A 82 -4.31 6.22 -13.07
N PHE A 83 -4.11 6.60 -14.33
CA PHE A 83 -4.80 7.75 -14.94
C PHE A 83 -6.26 7.47 -15.30
N LEU A 84 -6.63 6.24 -15.68
CA LEU A 84 -7.96 5.92 -16.15
C LEU A 84 -8.90 5.29 -15.09
N LYS A 85 -8.36 4.83 -13.95
CA LYS A 85 -9.17 4.25 -12.88
C LYS A 85 -8.91 4.87 -11.51
N ILE A 86 -7.65 4.92 -11.05
CA ILE A 86 -7.36 5.33 -9.67
C ILE A 86 -7.62 6.82 -9.49
N LEU A 87 -7.09 7.67 -10.38
CA LEU A 87 -7.25 9.12 -10.26
C LEU A 87 -8.71 9.55 -10.42
N PRO A 88 -9.45 9.15 -11.46
CA PRO A 88 -10.88 9.45 -11.53
C PRO A 88 -11.63 8.90 -10.31
N GLY A 89 -11.37 7.65 -9.92
CA GLY A 89 -12.03 7.03 -8.79
C GLY A 89 -11.88 7.81 -7.49
N ILE A 90 -10.67 8.31 -7.15
CA ILE A 90 -10.49 9.10 -5.94
C ILE A 90 -11.05 10.53 -6.07
N MET A 91 -10.94 11.16 -7.24
CA MET A 91 -11.43 12.52 -7.48
C MET A 91 -12.96 12.58 -7.43
N GLU A 92 -13.64 11.61 -8.02
CA GLU A 92 -15.09 11.48 -8.08
C GLU A 92 -15.67 10.75 -6.86
N LYS A 93 -14.81 10.25 -5.96
CA LYS A 93 -15.17 9.42 -4.80
C LYS A 93 -15.87 8.10 -5.19
N ASP A 94 -15.59 7.59 -6.37
CA ASP A 94 -15.98 6.24 -6.80
C ASP A 94 -15.01 5.21 -6.20
N PHE A 95 -15.39 4.70 -5.02
CA PHE A 95 -14.60 3.72 -4.29
C PHE A 95 -14.36 2.45 -5.10
N LYS A 96 -15.35 2.00 -5.88
CA LYS A 96 -15.24 0.76 -6.66
C LYS A 96 -14.17 0.89 -7.72
N SER A 97 -14.19 1.94 -8.53
CA SER A 97 -13.19 2.20 -9.57
C SER A 97 -11.79 2.35 -8.98
N PHE A 98 -11.65 3.10 -7.88
CA PHE A 98 -10.40 3.23 -7.14
C PHE A 98 -9.88 1.88 -6.64
N ALA A 99 -10.70 1.08 -5.95
CA ALA A 99 -10.32 -0.21 -5.38
C ALA A 99 -9.93 -1.23 -6.46
N GLU A 100 -10.64 -1.28 -7.57
CA GLU A 100 -10.31 -2.10 -8.73
C GLU A 100 -8.97 -1.67 -9.35
N GLY A 101 -8.74 -0.36 -9.51
CA GLY A 101 -7.47 0.17 -10.01
C GLY A 101 -6.29 -0.19 -9.11
N ILE A 102 -6.44 -0.05 -7.79
CA ILE A 102 -5.42 -0.50 -6.82
C ILE A 102 -5.15 -2.00 -6.98
N GLN A 103 -6.21 -2.82 -7.11
CA GLN A 103 -6.06 -4.27 -7.26
C GLN A 103 -5.30 -4.65 -8.52
N LEU A 104 -5.55 -3.99 -9.65
CA LEU A 104 -4.83 -4.20 -10.90
C LEU A 104 -3.34 -3.88 -10.76
N ILE A 105 -2.99 -2.71 -10.19
CA ILE A 105 -1.59 -2.34 -9.95
C ILE A 105 -0.92 -3.34 -9.02
N GLN A 106 -1.55 -3.73 -7.91
CA GLN A 106 -0.99 -4.68 -6.96
C GLN A 106 -0.77 -6.07 -7.57
N SER A 107 -1.67 -6.53 -8.44
CA SER A 107 -1.49 -7.79 -9.15
C SER A 107 -0.29 -7.75 -10.11
N ASN A 108 -0.16 -6.69 -10.90
CA ASN A 108 0.98 -6.51 -11.80
C ASN A 108 2.30 -6.38 -11.04
N MET A 109 2.31 -5.60 -9.95
CA MET A 109 3.51 -5.42 -9.13
C MET A 109 3.93 -6.73 -8.45
N SER A 110 2.99 -7.56 -8.01
CA SER A 110 3.32 -8.86 -7.43
C SER A 110 4.02 -9.79 -8.41
N GLU A 111 3.65 -9.77 -9.69
CA GLU A 111 4.35 -10.53 -10.74
C GLU A 111 5.75 -10.00 -11.02
N ILE A 112 5.92 -8.69 -10.91
CA ILE A 112 7.21 -8.02 -11.15
C ILE A 112 8.19 -8.27 -10.00
N PHE A 113 7.74 -8.12 -8.75
CA PHE A 113 8.61 -8.16 -7.58
C PHE A 113 8.91 -9.58 -7.08
N TYR A 114 7.99 -10.53 -7.30
CA TYR A 114 8.14 -11.88 -6.74
C TYR A 114 8.21 -12.93 -7.84
N LYS A 115 9.42 -13.44 -8.05
CA LYS A 115 9.66 -14.65 -8.87
C LYS A 115 9.11 -15.90 -8.17
N ASN A 116 8.75 -16.90 -8.98
CA ASN A 116 8.53 -18.27 -8.55
C ASN A 116 7.44 -18.42 -7.46
N SER A 117 6.20 -18.14 -7.82
CA SER A 117 5.01 -18.40 -6.98
C SER A 117 4.87 -17.59 -5.67
N LYS A 118 5.85 -16.82 -5.25
CA LYS A 118 5.70 -15.90 -4.12
C LYS A 118 4.95 -14.64 -4.61
N LYS A 119 3.72 -14.45 -4.16
CA LYS A 119 2.94 -13.27 -4.53
C LYS A 119 3.22 -12.04 -3.66
N PHE A 120 3.70 -12.26 -2.43
CA PHE A 120 3.97 -11.23 -1.42
C PHE A 120 5.10 -11.66 -0.49
N SER A 121 5.72 -10.72 0.23
CA SER A 121 6.84 -10.98 1.13
C SER A 121 6.44 -11.86 2.32
N SER A 122 5.25 -11.63 2.89
CA SER A 122 4.72 -12.38 4.01
C SER A 122 3.79 -13.51 3.57
N LYS A 123 4.05 -14.71 4.06
CA LYS A 123 3.20 -15.89 3.85
C LYS A 123 1.81 -15.71 4.48
N ASN A 124 1.74 -15.17 5.70
CA ASN A 124 0.47 -14.94 6.39
C ASN A 124 -0.40 -13.92 5.65
N ILE A 125 0.20 -12.79 5.22
CA ILE A 125 -0.50 -11.78 4.44
C ILE A 125 -0.95 -12.34 3.09
N SER A 126 -0.14 -13.18 2.45
CA SER A 126 -0.50 -13.88 1.21
C SER A 126 -1.77 -14.71 1.37
N TYR A 127 -1.88 -15.50 2.45
CA TYR A 127 -3.07 -16.30 2.73
C TYR A 127 -4.33 -15.44 2.91
N ILE A 128 -4.20 -14.32 3.63
CA ILE A 128 -5.31 -13.37 3.81
C ILE A 128 -5.73 -12.78 2.46
N PHE A 129 -4.78 -12.36 1.63
CA PHE A 129 -5.08 -11.78 0.32
C PHE A 129 -5.69 -12.80 -0.65
N ASP A 130 -5.26 -14.06 -0.63
CA ASP A 130 -5.89 -15.13 -1.40
C ASP A 130 -7.34 -15.37 -0.94
N TYR A 131 -7.58 -15.33 0.37
CA TYR A 131 -8.93 -15.40 0.91
C TYR A 131 -9.83 -14.24 0.47
N LEU A 132 -9.31 -13.01 0.50
CA LEU A 132 -10.04 -11.82 0.03
C LEU A 132 -10.37 -11.90 -1.46
N ARG A 133 -9.41 -12.38 -2.31
CA ARG A 133 -9.66 -12.62 -3.74
C ARG A 133 -10.78 -13.61 -3.97
N ASN A 134 -10.79 -14.72 -3.25
CA ASN A 134 -11.83 -15.73 -3.35
C ASN A 134 -13.22 -15.19 -2.94
N LYS A 135 -13.26 -14.16 -2.10
CA LYS A 135 -14.46 -13.41 -1.73
C LYS A 135 -14.78 -12.25 -2.69
N LYS A 136 -14.02 -12.09 -3.80
CA LYS A 136 -14.17 -11.01 -4.78
C LYS A 136 -14.04 -9.60 -4.17
N ILE A 137 -13.28 -9.49 -3.08
CA ILE A 137 -12.95 -8.20 -2.46
C ILE A 137 -11.75 -7.62 -3.20
N THR A 138 -11.78 -6.32 -3.46
CA THR A 138 -10.73 -5.55 -4.15
C THR A 138 -10.19 -4.42 -3.26
N GLY A 139 -9.13 -3.73 -3.70
CA GLY A 139 -8.57 -2.58 -3.01
C GLY A 139 -7.62 -2.94 -1.87
N PHE A 140 -6.94 -4.08 -1.97
CA PHE A 140 -5.92 -4.48 -1.02
C PHE A 140 -4.57 -4.72 -1.70
N GLY A 141 -3.52 -4.69 -0.92
CA GLY A 141 -2.18 -4.91 -1.41
C GLY A 141 -1.12 -4.83 -0.32
N GLN A 142 0.12 -4.95 -0.75
CA GLN A 142 1.29 -4.84 0.10
C GLN A 142 1.88 -3.43 0.03
N SER A 143 2.28 -2.88 1.16
CA SER A 143 3.02 -1.63 1.24
C SER A 143 4.48 -1.87 0.92
N SER A 144 4.97 -1.27 -0.18
CA SER A 144 6.36 -1.43 -0.62
C SER A 144 6.80 -2.91 -0.69
N TRP A 145 7.94 -3.25 -0.11
CA TRP A 145 8.46 -4.63 -0.05
C TRP A 145 7.84 -5.49 1.06
N GLY A 146 6.86 -4.99 1.79
CA GLY A 146 6.23 -5.68 2.91
C GLY A 146 7.03 -5.59 4.21
N PRO A 147 6.67 -6.37 5.24
CA PRO A 147 5.59 -7.36 5.32
C PRO A 147 4.21 -6.77 5.62
N THR A 148 4.07 -5.44 5.59
CA THR A 148 2.81 -4.77 5.87
C THR A 148 1.85 -4.86 4.69
N GLY A 149 0.63 -5.32 4.95
CA GLY A 149 -0.49 -5.26 4.01
C GLY A 149 -1.42 -4.10 4.32
N PHE A 150 -2.24 -3.72 3.33
CA PHE A 150 -3.32 -2.74 3.51
C PHE A 150 -4.60 -3.20 2.82
N ILE A 151 -5.74 -2.71 3.32
CA ILE A 151 -7.05 -2.90 2.69
C ILE A 151 -7.78 -1.57 2.76
N PHE A 152 -8.17 -1.02 1.62
CA PHE A 152 -9.07 0.12 1.55
C PHE A 152 -10.52 -0.32 1.75
N CYS A 153 -11.30 0.50 2.44
CA CYS A 153 -12.69 0.24 2.75
C CYS A 153 -13.52 1.49 2.45
N GLU A 154 -14.63 1.32 1.79
CA GLU A 154 -15.51 2.41 1.38
C GLU A 154 -16.01 3.28 2.54
N ASN A 155 -16.25 2.65 3.72
CA ASN A 155 -16.73 3.33 4.92
C ASN A 155 -16.45 2.51 6.19
N SER A 156 -16.80 3.07 7.34
CA SER A 156 -16.60 2.42 8.65
C SER A 156 -17.37 1.11 8.80
N LYS A 157 -18.58 1.01 8.24
CA LYS A 157 -19.39 -0.21 8.29
C LYS A 157 -18.70 -1.35 7.53
N LYS A 158 -18.26 -1.08 6.31
CA LYS A 158 -17.50 -2.06 5.50
C LYS A 158 -16.19 -2.44 6.16
N ARG A 159 -15.45 -1.49 6.75
CA ARG A 159 -14.23 -1.78 7.51
C ARG A 159 -14.48 -2.78 8.64
N ASN A 160 -15.52 -2.55 9.46
CA ASN A 160 -15.82 -3.45 10.58
C ASN A 160 -16.27 -4.84 10.10
N GLN A 161 -17.03 -4.93 9.01
CA GLN A 161 -17.41 -6.20 8.39
C GLN A 161 -16.17 -6.98 7.92
N LEU A 162 -15.22 -6.29 7.25
CA LEU A 162 -13.99 -6.91 6.76
C LEU A 162 -13.07 -7.33 7.90
N LEU A 163 -12.96 -6.54 8.97
CA LEU A 163 -12.18 -6.92 10.15
C LEU A 163 -12.70 -8.22 10.75
N ASN A 164 -14.00 -8.30 11.04
CA ASN A 164 -14.60 -9.52 11.60
C ASN A 164 -14.39 -10.72 10.67
N LEU A 165 -14.47 -10.52 9.35
CA LEU A 165 -14.24 -11.56 8.36
C LEU A 165 -12.79 -12.08 8.41
N ILE A 166 -11.84 -11.16 8.46
CA ILE A 166 -10.41 -11.50 8.46
C ILE A 166 -9.99 -12.11 9.79
N GLU A 167 -10.46 -11.58 10.92
CA GLU A 167 -10.20 -12.15 12.25
C GLU A 167 -10.67 -13.61 12.36
N LYS A 168 -11.89 -13.91 11.88
CA LYS A 168 -12.38 -15.29 11.80
C LYS A 168 -11.47 -16.18 10.95
N TYR A 169 -10.98 -15.67 9.81
CA TYR A 169 -10.09 -16.42 8.95
C TYR A 169 -8.71 -16.65 9.58
N ILE A 170 -8.13 -15.63 10.24
CA ILE A 170 -6.87 -15.72 10.98
C ILE A 170 -6.97 -16.81 12.05
N ASN A 171 -8.05 -16.81 12.84
CA ASN A 171 -8.27 -17.79 13.89
C ASN A 171 -8.46 -19.21 13.31
N LEU A 172 -9.27 -19.35 12.26
CA LEU A 172 -9.50 -20.63 11.58
C LEU A 172 -8.21 -21.24 11.02
N LYS A 173 -7.35 -20.40 10.44
CA LYS A 173 -6.08 -20.84 9.83
C LYS A 173 -4.90 -20.80 10.79
N LYS A 174 -5.12 -20.39 12.05
CA LYS A 174 -4.08 -20.25 13.08
C LYS A 174 -2.88 -19.41 12.59
N LEU A 175 -3.17 -18.28 11.93
CA LEU A 175 -2.13 -17.36 11.40
C LEU A 175 -1.56 -16.52 12.56
N ASN A 176 -0.58 -17.07 13.26
CA ASN A 176 0.02 -16.41 14.43
C ASN A 176 0.94 -15.23 14.02
N GLY A 177 0.84 -14.14 14.76
CA GLY A 177 1.69 -12.95 14.56
C GLY A 177 1.13 -11.92 13.58
N VAL A 178 -0.14 -12.05 13.18
CA VAL A 178 -0.81 -11.04 12.35
C VAL A 178 -1.62 -10.09 13.23
N ASN A 179 -1.32 -8.79 13.14
CA ASN A 179 -2.04 -7.72 13.82
C ASN A 179 -2.84 -6.90 12.79
N LEU A 180 -4.09 -6.58 13.14
CA LEU A 180 -4.98 -5.73 12.34
C LEU A 180 -5.13 -4.36 13.02
N VAL A 181 -4.87 -3.28 12.30
CA VAL A 181 -4.95 -1.91 12.82
C VAL A 181 -5.91 -1.08 11.98
N LYS A 182 -6.89 -0.45 12.65
CA LYS A 182 -7.81 0.51 12.02
C LYS A 182 -7.11 1.86 11.86
N VAL A 183 -7.01 2.35 10.64
CA VAL A 183 -6.44 3.68 10.37
C VAL A 183 -7.34 4.49 9.43
N ASN A 184 -7.09 5.79 9.38
CA ASN A 184 -7.79 6.71 8.50
C ASN A 184 -6.77 7.49 7.67
N GLY A 185 -7.11 7.84 6.44
CA GLY A 185 -6.33 8.77 5.65
C GLY A 185 -6.37 10.18 6.26
N ARG A 186 -5.25 10.89 6.20
CA ARG A 186 -5.12 12.25 6.74
C ARG A 186 -4.88 13.25 5.63
N ASN A 187 -5.58 14.39 5.72
CA ASN A 187 -5.43 15.53 4.80
C ASN A 187 -4.70 16.72 5.43
N LYS A 188 -4.26 16.58 6.69
CA LYS A 188 -3.54 17.63 7.44
C LYS A 188 -2.24 17.08 8.01
N GLY A 189 -1.21 17.92 8.13
CA GLY A 189 0.09 17.60 8.67
C GLY A 189 0.09 17.13 10.11
N LYS A 190 1.28 16.82 10.60
CA LYS A 190 1.49 16.51 12.02
C LYS A 190 1.24 17.77 12.84
N PHE A 191 0.40 17.66 13.85
CA PHE A 191 0.36 18.61 14.94
C PHE A 191 1.44 18.19 15.97
N LEU A 192 2.37 19.09 16.24
CA LEU A 192 3.22 19.00 17.44
C LEU A 192 2.49 19.77 18.52
N THR A 193 1.98 19.09 19.53
CA THR A 193 1.55 19.73 20.78
C THR A 193 2.78 19.98 21.64
N LYS A 194 2.83 21.13 22.34
CA LYS A 194 3.95 21.51 23.22
C LYS A 194 4.17 20.52 24.40
N ASP A 195 3.25 19.62 24.64
CA ASP A 195 3.28 18.66 25.75
C ASP A 195 4.17 17.43 25.48
N ASN A 196 4.90 17.40 24.37
CA ASN A 196 5.80 16.32 23.97
C ASN A 196 7.26 16.78 23.75
N LEU A 197 7.67 17.86 24.44
CA LEU A 197 9.07 18.32 24.53
C LEU A 197 9.62 18.13 25.94
#